data_665955ca69bc8629ac024455731387a2
#
_entry.id   665955ca69bc8629ac024455731387a2
#
_cell.length_a   1.000
_cell.length_b   1.000
_cell.length_c   1.000
_cell.angle_alpha   90.00
_cell.angle_beta   90.00
_cell.angle_gamma   90.00
#
_symmetry.space_group_name_H-M   'P 1'
#
loop_
_entity.id
_entity.type
_entity.pdbx_description
1 polymer ?
#
loop_
_entity_poly.entity_id
_entity_poly.type
_entity_poly.pdbx_seq_one_letter_code
_entity_poly.pdbx_strand_id
1 'polypeptide(L)'
;EGVGITRPNLTGLPTVMVRSYWELGDILHFDPDTARRNIELGYYDTLRAFGRLRGCAYAVAKNEQTAQDAAAFRQRFDAVQKAVKAKYPVTLTADLALKLANMQDAELAPLEAAAEDVGVDPTRYYTVETLAKAFLETCERTRIEGFEPLFEGSGNAAQAAWAALLPNTFLQALVCRTLTAPAPMEVTEG
;
A
#
# COMPACT_ATOMS: atom_id res chain seq x y z
N GLU A 1 -20.58 25.05 15.35
CA GLU A 1 -21.12 25.62 14.09
C GLU A 1 -20.03 25.46 13.03
N GLY A 2 -20.18 24.43 12.17
CA GLY A 2 -19.24 24.20 11.08
C GLY A 2 -19.38 25.29 10.02
N VAL A 3 -18.28 25.86 9.59
CA VAL A 3 -18.22 26.72 8.42
C VAL A 3 -18.78 25.95 7.24
N GLY A 4 -19.99 26.26 6.80
CA GLY A 4 -20.63 25.58 5.68
C GLY A 4 -19.87 25.87 4.41
N ILE A 5 -19.07 24.88 3.95
CA ILE A 5 -18.45 24.96 2.63
C ILE A 5 -19.55 24.74 1.60
N THR A 6 -20.01 25.82 0.99
CA THR A 6 -20.93 25.75 -0.15
C THR A 6 -20.23 25.09 -1.31
N ARG A 7 -20.66 23.88 -1.70
CA ARG A 7 -20.12 23.21 -2.88
C ARG A 7 -20.53 24.02 -4.12
N PRO A 8 -19.58 24.44 -4.97
CA PRO A 8 -19.91 25.16 -6.19
C PRO A 8 -20.74 24.25 -7.12
N ASN A 9 -21.71 24.84 -7.81
CA ASN A 9 -22.45 24.16 -8.86
C ASN A 9 -21.55 24.08 -10.11
N LEU A 10 -20.99 22.91 -10.37
CA LEU A 10 -20.09 22.65 -11.50
C LEU A 10 -20.80 21.94 -12.67
N THR A 11 -22.14 21.94 -12.68
CA THR A 11 -22.93 21.29 -13.71
C THR A 11 -22.62 21.88 -15.09
N GLY A 12 -22.20 21.01 -16.02
CA GLY A 12 -21.85 21.38 -17.40
C GLY A 12 -20.41 21.88 -17.61
N LEU A 13 -19.59 21.93 -16.54
CA LEU A 13 -18.17 22.26 -16.69
C LEU A 13 -17.32 20.98 -16.66
N PRO A 14 -16.30 20.83 -17.56
CA PRO A 14 -15.34 19.75 -17.46
C PRO A 14 -14.53 19.95 -16.16
N THR A 15 -14.70 19.05 -15.21
CA THR A 15 -14.11 19.19 -13.87
C THR A 15 -13.27 17.97 -13.51
N VAL A 16 -12.05 18.20 -13.07
CA VAL A 16 -11.19 17.19 -12.46
C VAL A 16 -11.13 17.44 -10.96
N MET A 17 -11.55 16.45 -10.17
CA MET A 17 -11.49 16.56 -8.72
C MET A 17 -10.16 15.96 -8.22
N VAL A 18 -9.33 16.78 -7.61
CA VAL A 18 -8.12 16.35 -6.90
C VAL A 18 -8.48 16.14 -5.44
N ARG A 19 -8.19 14.95 -4.93
CA ARG A 19 -8.41 14.60 -3.51
C ARG A 19 -7.09 14.15 -2.93
N SER A 20 -6.76 14.68 -1.75
CA SER A 20 -5.60 14.18 -1.02
C SER A 20 -5.90 12.81 -0.43
N TYR A 21 -4.95 11.89 -0.56
CA TYR A 21 -4.96 10.63 0.16
C TYR A 21 -4.46 10.82 1.59
N TRP A 22 -3.40 11.62 1.75
CA TRP A 22 -2.77 11.89 3.03
C TRP A 22 -3.45 13.03 3.77
N GLU A 23 -3.49 12.94 5.09
CA GLU A 23 -3.89 14.06 5.91
C GLU A 23 -2.91 15.22 5.76
N LEU A 24 -3.43 16.40 5.47
CA LEU A 24 -2.65 17.62 5.26
C LEU A 24 -2.40 18.41 6.56
N GLY A 25 -2.92 17.92 7.70
CA GLY A 25 -2.84 18.57 9.00
C GLY A 25 -3.89 19.64 9.20
N ASP A 26 -3.77 20.40 10.29
CA ASP A 26 -4.70 21.47 10.66
C ASP A 26 -4.35 22.75 9.88
N ILE A 27 -5.39 23.45 9.38
CA ILE A 27 -5.27 24.74 8.66
C ILE A 27 -4.66 25.87 9.52
N LEU A 28 -4.64 25.72 10.84
CA LEU A 28 -4.09 26.69 11.76
C LEU A 28 -2.61 26.40 12.14
N HIS A 29 -2.05 25.29 11.68
CA HIS A 29 -0.68 24.89 11.98
C HIS A 29 0.25 25.29 10.83
N PHE A 30 0.93 26.42 10.96
CA PHE A 30 1.86 26.96 9.96
C PHE A 30 3.30 26.48 10.25
N ASP A 31 3.56 25.22 9.93
CA ASP A 31 4.90 24.64 9.98
C ASP A 31 5.48 24.57 8.56
N PRO A 32 6.70 25.12 8.31
CA PRO A 32 7.31 25.14 6.98
C PRO A 32 7.56 23.75 6.39
N ASP A 33 7.90 22.77 7.22
CA ASP A 33 8.17 21.40 6.72
C ASP A 33 6.89 20.70 6.36
N THR A 34 5.83 20.84 7.15
CA THR A 34 4.49 20.39 6.82
C THR A 34 3.96 21.06 5.55
N ALA A 35 4.18 22.38 5.39
CA ALA A 35 3.76 23.09 4.18
C ALA A 35 4.48 22.55 2.93
N ARG A 36 5.80 22.33 3.00
CA ARG A 36 6.58 21.76 1.90
C ARG A 36 6.09 20.37 1.54
N ARG A 37 5.92 19.50 2.55
CA ARG A 37 5.35 18.14 2.37
C ARG A 37 3.99 18.19 1.65
N ASN A 38 3.10 19.06 2.09
CA ASN A 38 1.75 19.16 1.54
C ASN A 38 1.74 19.67 0.09
N ILE A 39 2.67 20.56 -0.28
CA ILE A 39 2.85 21.01 -1.67
C ILE A 39 3.25 19.84 -2.57
N GLU A 40 4.21 19.02 -2.15
CA GLU A 40 4.65 17.85 -2.92
C GLU A 40 3.55 16.80 -3.03
N LEU A 41 2.83 16.51 -1.95
CA LEU A 41 1.69 15.59 -1.98
C LEU A 41 0.59 16.08 -2.91
N GLY A 42 0.23 17.37 -2.84
CA GLY A 42 -0.77 17.98 -3.72
C GLY A 42 -0.36 17.97 -5.20
N TYR A 43 0.92 18.12 -5.49
CA TYR A 43 1.47 17.95 -6.84
C TYR A 43 1.25 16.52 -7.36
N TYR A 44 1.60 15.50 -6.56
CA TYR A 44 1.39 14.11 -6.94
C TYR A 44 -0.09 13.73 -7.03
N ASP A 45 -0.94 14.23 -6.14
CA ASP A 45 -2.39 14.03 -6.21
C ASP A 45 -2.95 14.60 -7.52
N THR A 46 -2.46 15.76 -7.94
CA THR A 46 -2.83 16.37 -9.22
C THR A 46 -2.40 15.49 -10.40
N LEU A 47 -1.17 15.03 -10.42
CA LEU A 47 -0.69 14.13 -11.48
C LEU A 47 -1.48 12.82 -11.55
N ARG A 48 -1.88 12.25 -10.41
CA ARG A 48 -2.77 11.08 -10.36
C ARG A 48 -4.15 11.38 -10.93
N ALA A 49 -4.75 12.50 -10.53
CA ALA A 49 -6.06 12.92 -11.02
C ALA A 49 -6.09 13.11 -12.55
N PHE A 50 -4.96 13.52 -13.15
CA PHE A 50 -4.78 13.60 -14.58
C PHE A 50 -4.26 12.29 -15.24
N GLY A 51 -4.22 11.20 -14.48
CA GLY A 51 -3.83 9.88 -14.98
C GLY A 51 -2.37 9.76 -15.42
N ARG A 52 -1.47 10.62 -14.92
CA ARG A 52 -0.04 10.62 -15.24
C ARG A 52 0.78 9.76 -14.29
N LEU A 53 0.24 9.41 -13.13
CA LEU A 53 0.84 8.50 -12.16
C LEU A 53 -0.09 7.33 -11.85
N ARG A 54 0.50 6.26 -11.35
CA ARG A 54 -0.17 5.15 -10.69
C ARG A 54 -0.11 5.33 -9.17
N GLY A 55 -0.73 4.37 -8.48
CA GLY A 55 -0.79 4.33 -7.03
C GLY A 55 -1.92 5.17 -6.46
N CYS A 56 -2.11 5.02 -5.17
CA CYS A 56 -3.11 5.73 -4.37
C CYS A 56 -2.43 6.57 -3.29
N ALA A 57 -1.61 5.93 -2.44
CA ALA A 57 -0.85 6.56 -1.37
C ALA A 57 0.49 7.13 -1.85
N TYR A 58 1.13 6.47 -2.80
CA TYR A 58 2.45 6.82 -3.31
C TYR A 58 2.43 7.28 -4.77
N ALA A 59 3.37 8.14 -5.14
CA ALA A 59 3.56 8.60 -6.52
C ALA A 59 4.36 7.57 -7.30
N VAL A 60 3.67 6.64 -7.98
CA VAL A 60 4.30 5.55 -8.73
C VAL A 60 4.27 5.85 -10.22
N ALA A 61 5.41 5.62 -10.90
CA ALA A 61 5.55 5.79 -12.34
C ALA A 61 4.43 5.09 -13.11
N LYS A 62 3.96 5.72 -14.20
CA LYS A 62 2.96 5.12 -15.11
C LYS A 62 3.59 4.87 -16.46
N ASN A 63 4.11 3.67 -16.66
CA ASN A 63 4.64 3.18 -17.93
C ASN A 63 4.39 1.68 -18.05
N GLU A 64 4.74 1.09 -19.17
CA GLU A 64 4.50 -0.33 -19.46
C GLU A 64 5.26 -1.25 -18.50
N GLN A 65 6.53 -0.96 -18.22
CA GLN A 65 7.33 -1.74 -17.27
C GLN A 65 6.70 -1.74 -15.88
N THR A 66 6.30 -0.58 -15.38
CA THR A 66 5.63 -0.45 -14.08
C THR A 66 4.31 -1.21 -14.03
N ALA A 67 3.57 -1.27 -15.15
CA ALA A 67 2.34 -2.07 -15.23
C ALA A 67 2.64 -3.57 -15.11
N GLN A 68 3.67 -4.05 -15.81
CA GLN A 68 4.11 -5.44 -15.74
C GLN A 68 4.60 -5.80 -14.33
N ASP A 69 5.41 -4.94 -13.71
CA ASP A 69 5.94 -5.15 -12.37
C ASP A 69 4.83 -5.19 -11.31
N ALA A 70 3.83 -4.31 -11.43
CA ALA A 70 2.68 -4.27 -10.52
C ALA A 70 1.82 -5.54 -10.66
N ALA A 71 1.54 -5.96 -11.88
CA ALA A 71 0.80 -7.20 -12.14
C ALA A 71 1.55 -8.43 -11.61
N ALA A 72 2.86 -8.51 -11.85
CA ALA A 72 3.72 -9.59 -11.35
C ALA A 72 3.79 -9.59 -9.81
N PHE A 73 3.89 -8.42 -9.18
CA PHE A 73 3.81 -8.30 -7.72
C PHE A 73 2.47 -8.82 -7.22
N ARG A 74 1.35 -8.37 -7.81
CA ARG A 74 0.00 -8.80 -7.38
C ARG A 74 -0.19 -10.29 -7.51
N GLN A 75 0.21 -10.88 -8.61
CA GLN A 75 0.14 -12.33 -8.82
C GLN A 75 0.93 -13.10 -7.75
N ARG A 76 2.15 -12.66 -7.43
CA ARG A 76 2.98 -13.26 -6.36
C ARG A 76 2.34 -13.09 -4.99
N PHE A 77 1.79 -11.91 -4.69
CA PHE A 77 1.10 -11.66 -3.43
C PHE A 77 -0.10 -12.59 -3.23
N ASP A 78 -0.94 -12.75 -4.25
CA ASP A 78 -2.09 -13.65 -4.19
C ASP A 78 -1.67 -15.11 -4.01
N ALA A 79 -0.59 -15.54 -4.66
CA ALA A 79 -0.01 -16.88 -4.49
C ALA A 79 0.53 -17.10 -3.06
N VAL A 80 1.26 -16.13 -2.50
CA VAL A 80 1.75 -16.18 -1.12
C VAL A 80 0.60 -16.22 -0.14
N GLN A 81 -0.41 -15.36 -0.30
CA GLN A 81 -1.58 -15.33 0.56
C GLN A 81 -2.32 -16.69 0.54
N LYS A 82 -2.49 -17.28 -0.63
CA LYS A 82 -3.10 -18.61 -0.80
C LYS A 82 -2.29 -19.70 -0.11
N ALA A 83 -0.96 -19.69 -0.26
CA ALA A 83 -0.07 -20.65 0.37
C ALA A 83 -0.08 -20.52 1.91
N VAL A 84 -0.08 -19.29 2.43
CA VAL A 84 -0.19 -19.03 3.86
C VAL A 84 -1.51 -19.51 4.41
N LYS A 85 -2.63 -19.21 3.73
CA LYS A 85 -3.96 -19.68 4.11
C LYS A 85 -4.09 -21.20 4.09
N ALA A 86 -3.39 -21.88 3.18
CA ALA A 86 -3.37 -23.34 3.14
C ALA A 86 -2.61 -23.98 4.30
N LYS A 87 -1.56 -23.30 4.79
CA LYS A 87 -0.73 -23.77 5.90
C LYS A 87 -1.24 -23.35 7.27
N TYR A 88 -1.83 -22.17 7.37
CA TYR A 88 -2.30 -21.57 8.61
C TYR A 88 -3.76 -21.08 8.45
N PRO A 89 -4.62 -21.19 9.46
CA PRO A 89 -6.03 -20.76 9.39
C PRO A 89 -6.14 -19.24 9.58
N VAL A 90 -5.37 -18.46 8.82
CA VAL A 90 -5.27 -17.01 8.93
C VAL A 90 -5.63 -16.34 7.62
N THR A 91 -6.31 -15.18 7.73
CA THR A 91 -6.68 -14.34 6.58
C THR A 91 -6.54 -12.88 6.98
N LEU A 92 -6.49 -11.99 5.98
CA LEU A 92 -6.64 -10.55 6.23
C LEU A 92 -7.99 -10.29 6.92
N THR A 93 -8.02 -9.36 7.85
CA THR A 93 -9.27 -8.90 8.48
C THR A 93 -10.19 -8.26 7.44
N ALA A 94 -11.50 -8.27 7.70
CA ALA A 94 -12.49 -7.68 6.79
C ALA A 94 -12.21 -6.19 6.54
N ASP A 95 -11.84 -5.44 7.57
CA ASP A 95 -11.54 -4.01 7.46
C ASP A 95 -10.31 -3.75 6.58
N LEU A 96 -9.24 -4.54 6.76
CA LEU A 96 -8.05 -4.42 5.93
C LEU A 96 -8.31 -4.84 4.48
N ALA A 97 -9.06 -5.92 4.28
CA ALA A 97 -9.48 -6.35 2.94
C ALA A 97 -10.32 -5.28 2.24
N LEU A 98 -11.22 -4.62 2.97
CA LEU A 98 -12.02 -3.51 2.47
C LEU A 98 -11.16 -2.28 2.16
N LYS A 99 -10.19 -1.93 3.03
CA LYS A 99 -9.22 -0.86 2.76
C LYS A 99 -8.50 -1.12 1.43
N LEU A 100 -7.95 -2.31 1.23
CA LEU A 100 -7.24 -2.68 0.01
C LEU A 100 -8.15 -2.64 -1.24
N ALA A 101 -9.40 -3.11 -1.11
CA ALA A 101 -10.36 -3.11 -2.21
C ALA A 101 -10.80 -1.69 -2.62
N ASN A 102 -10.76 -0.72 -1.71
CA ASN A 102 -11.12 0.66 -1.99
C ASN A 102 -9.95 1.49 -2.55
N MET A 103 -8.73 0.98 -2.55
CA MET A 103 -7.59 1.67 -3.18
C MET A 103 -7.72 1.64 -4.70
N GLN A 104 -7.44 2.79 -5.35
CA GLN A 104 -7.63 2.94 -6.80
C GLN A 104 -6.75 2.02 -7.64
N ASP A 105 -5.53 1.71 -7.18
CA ASP A 105 -4.60 0.81 -7.84
C ASP A 105 -4.59 -0.55 -7.12
N ALA A 106 -5.49 -1.44 -7.52
CA ALA A 106 -5.68 -2.73 -6.87
C ALA A 106 -4.41 -3.63 -6.92
N GLU A 107 -3.56 -3.46 -7.94
CA GLU A 107 -2.32 -4.25 -8.06
C GLU A 107 -1.29 -3.82 -7.02
N LEU A 108 -1.19 -2.53 -6.73
CA LEU A 108 -0.25 -1.96 -5.78
C LEU A 108 -0.79 -1.85 -4.35
N ALA A 109 -2.12 -1.98 -4.17
CA ALA A 109 -2.77 -1.76 -2.87
C ALA A 109 -2.10 -2.47 -1.67
N PRO A 110 -1.70 -3.76 -1.74
CA PRO A 110 -1.03 -4.40 -0.62
C PRO A 110 0.35 -3.80 -0.31
N LEU A 111 1.13 -3.45 -1.34
CA LEU A 111 2.45 -2.85 -1.16
C LEU A 111 2.33 -1.44 -0.59
N GLU A 112 1.44 -0.62 -1.13
CA GLU A 112 1.21 0.74 -0.68
C GLU A 112 0.70 0.79 0.77
N ALA A 113 -0.27 -0.07 1.13
CA ALA A 113 -0.79 -0.12 2.49
C ALA A 113 0.26 -0.60 3.50
N ALA A 114 1.10 -1.56 3.13
CA ALA A 114 2.20 -2.00 3.97
C ALA A 114 3.30 -0.92 4.11
N ALA A 115 3.63 -0.22 3.01
CA ALA A 115 4.61 0.87 3.00
C ALA A 115 4.13 2.08 3.83
N GLU A 116 2.83 2.41 3.77
CA GLU A 116 2.20 3.43 4.60
C GLU A 116 2.37 3.12 6.10
N ASP A 117 2.09 1.90 6.49
CA ASP A 117 2.11 1.47 7.89
C ASP A 117 3.53 1.48 8.49
N VAL A 118 4.57 1.16 7.71
CA VAL A 118 5.97 1.24 8.15
C VAL A 118 6.56 2.64 8.04
N GLY A 119 5.84 3.60 7.45
CA GLY A 119 6.26 4.99 7.34
C GLY A 119 7.27 5.24 6.21
N VAL A 120 7.14 4.58 5.06
CA VAL A 120 7.88 4.95 3.85
C VAL A 120 7.50 6.40 3.46
N ASP A 121 8.46 7.18 3.02
CA ASP A 121 8.27 8.59 2.69
C ASP A 121 7.33 8.78 1.49
N PRO A 122 6.14 9.39 1.65
CA PRO A 122 5.17 9.57 0.57
C PRO A 122 5.49 10.75 -0.37
N THR A 123 6.46 11.59 -0.02
CA THR A 123 6.85 12.76 -0.81
C THR A 123 7.83 12.44 -1.94
N ARG A 124 8.16 11.16 -2.12
CA ARG A 124 9.09 10.70 -3.16
C ARG A 124 8.35 10.08 -4.33
N TYR A 125 8.99 10.16 -5.49
CA TYR A 125 8.57 9.48 -6.70
C TYR A 125 9.18 8.08 -6.77
N TYR A 126 8.38 7.07 -7.09
CA TYR A 126 8.77 5.66 -7.07
C TYR A 126 8.50 4.96 -8.41
N THR A 127 9.26 3.91 -8.65
CA THR A 127 8.83 2.75 -9.45
C THR A 127 8.33 1.67 -8.50
N VAL A 128 7.73 0.58 -9.01
CA VAL A 128 7.34 -0.57 -8.15
C VAL A 128 8.56 -1.12 -7.42
N GLU A 129 9.68 -1.28 -8.13
CA GLU A 129 10.94 -1.79 -7.56
C GLU A 129 11.47 -0.88 -6.45
N THR A 130 11.52 0.44 -6.68
CA THR A 130 12.07 1.38 -5.68
C THR A 130 11.15 1.53 -4.47
N LEU A 131 9.83 1.42 -4.63
CA LEU A 131 8.89 1.38 -3.52
C LEU A 131 9.04 0.10 -2.70
N ALA A 132 9.16 -1.05 -3.37
CA ALA A 132 9.41 -2.33 -2.72
C ALA A 132 10.74 -2.32 -1.94
N LYS A 133 11.80 -1.77 -2.53
CA LYS A 133 13.10 -1.60 -1.87
C LYS A 133 13.00 -0.69 -0.63
N ALA A 134 12.37 0.48 -0.75
CA ALA A 134 12.18 1.39 0.35
C ALA A 134 11.38 0.76 1.50
N PHE A 135 10.36 -0.03 1.17
CA PHE A 135 9.60 -0.81 2.15
C PHE A 135 10.49 -1.83 2.87
N LEU A 136 11.27 -2.65 2.15
CA LEU A 136 12.15 -3.67 2.75
C LEU A 136 13.22 -3.04 3.64
N GLU A 137 13.88 -1.97 3.19
CA GLU A 137 14.88 -1.22 3.98
C GLU A 137 14.26 -0.67 5.28
N THR A 138 13.00 -0.25 5.25
CA THR A 138 12.29 0.22 6.44
C THR A 138 11.92 -0.93 7.35
N CYS A 139 11.48 -2.09 6.82
CA CYS A 139 11.23 -3.30 7.59
C CYS A 139 12.49 -3.79 8.32
N GLU A 140 13.63 -3.85 7.64
CA GLU A 140 14.91 -4.24 8.25
C GLU A 140 15.28 -3.29 9.41
N ARG A 141 15.13 -1.98 9.23
CA ARG A 141 15.39 -0.98 10.25
C ARG A 141 14.48 -1.10 11.45
N THR A 142 13.20 -1.46 11.25
CA THR A 142 12.20 -1.64 12.30
C THR A 142 12.18 -3.06 12.86
N ARG A 143 13.03 -3.96 12.34
CA ARG A 143 13.10 -5.38 12.70
C ARG A 143 11.76 -6.10 12.55
N ILE A 144 11.01 -5.78 11.51
CA ILE A 144 9.81 -6.53 11.14
C ILE A 144 10.27 -7.82 10.49
N GLU A 145 10.22 -8.90 11.25
CA GLU A 145 10.51 -10.25 10.77
C GLU A 145 9.26 -10.87 10.13
N GLY A 146 9.44 -11.97 9.38
CA GLY A 146 8.32 -12.75 8.86
C GLY A 146 7.43 -13.28 10.00
N PHE A 147 6.21 -13.70 9.68
CA PHE A 147 5.26 -14.23 10.67
C PHE A 147 5.54 -15.69 11.06
N GLU A 148 6.37 -16.44 10.33
CA GLU A 148 6.67 -17.82 10.61
C GLU A 148 7.19 -18.07 12.04
N PRO A 149 8.15 -17.29 12.57
CA PRO A 149 8.62 -17.48 13.95
C PRO A 149 7.51 -17.30 14.98
N LEU A 150 6.49 -16.50 14.67
CA LEU A 150 5.35 -16.26 15.56
C LEU A 150 4.33 -17.41 15.51
N PHE A 151 4.31 -18.15 14.40
CA PHE A 151 3.38 -19.25 14.18
C PHE A 151 3.95 -20.63 14.54
N GLU A 152 5.28 -20.76 14.54
CA GLU A 152 5.94 -22.00 14.92
C GLU A 152 5.65 -22.35 16.37
N GLY A 153 5.10 -23.56 16.58
CA GLY A 153 4.73 -24.06 17.93
C GLY A 153 3.43 -23.49 18.51
N SER A 154 2.77 -22.53 17.84
CA SER A 154 1.47 -22.01 18.29
C SER A 154 0.31 -22.77 17.66
N GLY A 155 -0.79 -22.96 18.42
CA GLY A 155 -2.01 -23.59 17.89
C GLY A 155 -2.80 -22.68 16.98
N ASN A 156 -3.67 -23.26 16.13
CA ASN A 156 -4.48 -22.55 15.13
C ASN A 156 -5.25 -21.35 15.68
N ALA A 157 -5.79 -21.45 16.90
CA ALA A 157 -6.52 -20.37 17.55
C ALA A 157 -5.62 -19.16 17.87
N ALA A 158 -4.38 -19.42 18.33
CA ALA A 158 -3.41 -18.37 18.63
C ALA A 158 -2.92 -17.67 17.34
N GLN A 159 -2.70 -18.41 16.27
CA GLN A 159 -2.32 -17.87 14.96
C GLN A 159 -3.41 -16.97 14.39
N ALA A 160 -4.67 -17.41 14.42
CA ALA A 160 -5.81 -16.62 13.98
C ALA A 160 -6.00 -15.35 14.84
N ALA A 161 -5.86 -15.47 16.17
CA ALA A 161 -5.95 -14.34 17.08
C ALA A 161 -4.83 -13.32 16.81
N TRP A 162 -3.59 -13.77 16.57
CA TRP A 162 -2.47 -12.87 16.25
C TRP A 162 -2.72 -12.08 14.96
N ALA A 163 -3.13 -12.75 13.87
CA ALA A 163 -3.42 -12.08 12.60
C ALA A 163 -4.60 -11.10 12.71
N ALA A 164 -5.58 -11.39 13.58
CA ALA A 164 -6.72 -10.51 13.82
C ALA A 164 -6.38 -9.30 14.71
N LEU A 165 -5.46 -9.46 15.67
CA LEU A 165 -5.05 -8.39 16.57
C LEU A 165 -4.01 -7.46 15.97
N LEU A 166 -3.17 -7.96 15.05
CA LEU A 166 -2.08 -7.23 14.40
C LEU A 166 -2.20 -7.31 12.87
N PRO A 167 -3.32 -6.84 12.28
CA PRO A 167 -3.59 -7.03 10.85
C PRO A 167 -2.57 -6.34 9.95
N ASN A 168 -2.07 -5.18 10.34
CA ASN A 168 -1.06 -4.45 9.57
C ASN A 168 0.28 -5.19 9.59
N THR A 169 0.71 -5.67 10.75
CA THR A 169 1.95 -6.47 10.86
C THR A 169 1.85 -7.76 10.03
N PHE A 170 0.66 -8.37 10.01
CA PHE A 170 0.42 -9.53 9.17
C PHE A 170 0.50 -9.18 7.66
N LEU A 171 -0.07 -8.06 7.23
CA LEU A 171 0.07 -7.57 5.85
C LEU A 171 1.52 -7.29 5.49
N GLN A 172 2.27 -6.60 6.36
CA GLN A 172 3.69 -6.32 6.17
C GLN A 172 4.49 -7.61 5.97
N ALA A 173 4.26 -8.62 6.80
CA ALA A 173 4.92 -9.91 6.69
C ALA A 173 4.57 -10.65 5.38
N LEU A 174 3.32 -10.58 4.92
CA LEU A 174 2.91 -11.12 3.61
C LEU A 174 3.61 -10.40 2.46
N VAL A 175 3.71 -9.07 2.51
CA VAL A 175 4.40 -8.27 1.50
C VAL A 175 5.91 -8.54 1.51
N CYS A 176 6.56 -8.58 2.68
CA CYS A 176 7.97 -8.96 2.81
C CYS A 176 8.22 -10.32 2.15
N ARG A 177 7.42 -11.32 2.48
CA ARG A 177 7.54 -12.66 1.88
C ARG A 177 7.32 -12.65 0.37
N THR A 178 6.38 -11.87 -0.13
CA THR A 178 6.12 -11.72 -1.58
C THR A 178 7.34 -11.17 -2.31
N LEU A 179 8.05 -10.23 -1.69
CA LEU A 179 9.20 -9.57 -2.29
C LEU A 179 10.49 -10.39 -2.18
N THR A 180 10.61 -11.20 -1.12
CA THR A 180 11.83 -12.02 -0.86
C THR A 180 11.72 -13.44 -1.35
N ALA A 181 10.52 -13.95 -1.63
CA ALA A 181 10.35 -15.29 -2.18
C ALA A 181 11.02 -15.40 -3.58
N PRO A 182 11.72 -16.50 -3.87
CA PRO A 182 12.22 -16.74 -5.20
C PRO A 182 11.07 -16.74 -6.21
N ALA A 183 11.31 -16.18 -7.40
CA ALA A 183 10.34 -16.22 -8.47
C ALA A 183 9.89 -17.68 -8.71
N PRO A 184 8.59 -17.94 -8.92
CA PRO A 184 8.14 -19.27 -9.29
C PRO A 184 8.92 -19.70 -10.52
N MET A 185 9.60 -20.85 -10.43
CA MET A 185 10.25 -21.44 -11.61
C MET A 185 9.18 -21.67 -12.66
N GLU A 186 9.32 -21.02 -13.81
CA GLU A 186 8.51 -21.35 -14.98
C GLU A 186 8.72 -22.84 -15.25
N VAL A 187 7.68 -23.62 -15.03
CA VAL A 187 7.64 -25.01 -15.49
C VAL A 187 7.54 -24.89 -17.01
N THR A 188 8.67 -24.94 -17.68
CA THR A 188 8.71 -25.17 -19.12
C THR A 188 8.15 -26.57 -19.35
N GLU A 189 6.88 -26.63 -19.73
CA GLU A 189 6.30 -27.83 -20.32
C GLU A 189 7.11 -28.13 -21.60
N GLY A 190 7.94 -29.19 -21.54
CA GLY A 190 8.61 -29.78 -22.67
C GLY A 190 7.72 -30.77 -23.40
#